data_50d6d56ad4d49644b948432a4401cce5
#
_entry.id   50d6d56ad4d49644b948432a4401cce5
#
_cell.length_a   1.000
_cell.length_b   1.000
_cell.length_c   1.000
_cell.angle_alpha   90.00
_cell.angle_beta   90.00
_cell.angle_gamma   90.00
#
_symmetry.space_group_name_H-M   'P 1'
#
loop_
_entity.id
_entity.type
_entity.pdbx_description
1 polymer ?
#
loop_
_entity_poly.entity_id
_entity_poly.type
_entity_poly.pdbx_seq_one_letter_code
_entity_poly.pdbx_strand_id
1 'polypeptide(L)'
;AMSVQNGHAQAGGLSKPIFETLVQRGLVKPDKVMVIAESKPFPQYPWTMRSSLNPQLKQKIRAAFLEINDPAILKPFKAEGFGSVSDKDYDVVRNLGSLLKLDFSRF
;
A
#
# COMPACT_ATOMS: atom_id res chain seq x y z
N ALA A 1 16.05 0.73 -2.00
CA ALA A 1 16.81 1.60 -1.08
C ALA A 1 18.27 1.14 -0.93
N MET A 2 18.53 -0.11 -0.57
CA MET A 2 19.90 -0.60 -0.36
C MET A 2 20.79 -0.48 -1.60
N SER A 3 20.28 -0.79 -2.80
CA SER A 3 21.05 -0.61 -4.06
C SER A 3 21.44 0.86 -4.30
N VAL A 4 20.54 1.80 -3.95
CA VAL A 4 20.83 3.24 -4.03
C VAL A 4 21.91 3.62 -3.01
N GLN A 5 21.75 3.20 -1.76
CA GLN A 5 22.73 3.46 -0.69
C GLN A 5 24.12 2.96 -1.03
N ASN A 6 24.22 1.83 -1.72
CA ASN A 6 25.47 1.18 -2.10
C ASN A 6 26.02 1.66 -3.46
N GLY A 7 25.36 2.63 -4.11
CA GLY A 7 25.81 3.19 -5.39
C GLY A 7 25.53 2.29 -6.61
N HIS A 8 24.75 1.21 -6.45
CA HIS A 8 24.40 0.29 -7.54
C HIS A 8 23.21 0.79 -8.37
N ALA A 9 22.50 1.81 -7.89
CA ALA A 9 21.41 2.47 -8.61
C ALA A 9 21.36 3.96 -8.19
N GLN A 10 20.97 4.82 -9.11
CA GLN A 10 20.84 6.25 -8.87
C GLN A 10 19.56 6.61 -8.12
N ALA A 11 18.48 5.89 -8.40
CA ALA A 11 17.18 6.07 -7.76
C ALA A 11 16.41 4.74 -7.65
N GLY A 12 15.35 4.70 -6.88
CA GLY A 12 14.48 3.54 -6.73
C GLY A 12 13.16 3.92 -6.10
N GLY A 13 12.10 3.18 -6.44
CA GLY A 13 10.77 3.32 -5.86
C GLY A 13 10.48 2.21 -4.85
N LEU A 14 9.82 2.55 -3.77
CA LEU A 14 9.30 1.59 -2.79
C LEU A 14 8.19 2.24 -1.96
N SER A 15 7.42 1.42 -1.25
CA SER A 15 6.38 1.95 -0.38
C SER A 15 6.98 2.66 0.84
N LYS A 16 6.35 3.76 1.26
CA LYS A 16 6.79 4.57 2.41
C LYS A 16 6.93 3.74 3.70
N PRO A 17 5.96 2.88 4.11
CA PRO A 17 6.10 2.07 5.31
C PRO A 17 7.28 1.09 5.28
N ILE A 18 7.64 0.59 4.08
CA ILE A 18 8.84 -0.26 3.92
C ILE A 18 10.09 0.58 4.12
N PHE A 19 10.17 1.76 3.50
CA PHE A 19 11.30 2.66 3.64
C PHE A 19 11.55 3.02 5.12
N GLU A 20 10.51 3.47 5.82
CA GLU A 20 10.58 3.81 7.25
C GLU A 20 11.04 2.62 8.11
N THR A 21 10.56 1.42 7.80
CA THR A 21 11.00 0.20 8.51
C THR A 21 12.48 -0.09 8.29
N LEU A 22 12.99 0.10 7.06
CA LEU A 22 14.41 -0.11 6.76
C LEU A 22 15.30 0.91 7.49
N VAL A 23 14.85 2.16 7.59
CA VAL A 23 15.53 3.22 8.35
C VAL A 23 15.52 2.89 9.84
N GLN A 24 14.38 2.54 10.43
CA GLN A 24 14.26 2.17 11.84
C GLN A 24 15.15 0.99 12.23
N ARG A 25 15.32 0.03 11.32
CA ARG A 25 16.20 -1.12 11.51
C ARG A 25 17.68 -0.81 11.25
N GLY A 26 18.03 0.42 10.88
CA GLY A 26 19.39 0.81 10.55
C GLY A 26 19.96 0.21 9.24
N LEU A 27 19.09 -0.43 8.44
CA LEU A 27 19.47 -1.05 7.16
C LEU A 27 19.65 0.00 6.05
N VAL A 28 18.94 1.12 6.16
CA VAL A 28 19.08 2.29 5.29
C VAL A 28 19.44 3.50 6.16
N LYS A 29 20.52 4.19 5.76
CA LYS A 29 21.03 5.35 6.47
C LYS A 29 20.50 6.64 5.83
N PRO A 30 19.80 7.51 6.58
CA PRO A 30 19.21 8.74 6.05
C PRO A 30 20.23 9.74 5.48
N ASP A 31 21.46 9.67 5.92
CA ASP A 31 22.56 10.49 5.40
C ASP A 31 23.06 10.03 4.01
N LYS A 32 22.71 8.80 3.60
CA LYS A 32 23.12 8.22 2.32
C LYS A 32 21.99 8.13 1.28
N VAL A 33 20.75 8.25 1.71
CA VAL A 33 19.57 8.12 0.83
C VAL A 33 18.56 9.17 1.22
N MET A 34 18.11 9.98 0.28
CA MET A 34 17.07 10.96 0.51
C MET A 34 15.80 10.63 -0.27
N VAL A 35 14.65 10.98 0.28
CA VAL A 35 13.37 10.92 -0.43
C VAL A 35 13.28 12.11 -1.36
N ILE A 36 13.17 11.86 -2.66
CA ILE A 36 13.10 12.92 -3.69
C ILE A 36 11.67 13.24 -4.10
N ALA A 37 10.73 12.31 -3.91
CA ALA A 37 9.32 12.50 -4.18
C ALA A 37 8.47 11.50 -3.41
N GLU A 38 7.25 11.90 -3.05
CA GLU A 38 6.21 11.01 -2.54
C GLU A 38 4.99 11.07 -3.48
N SER A 39 4.36 9.92 -3.73
CA SER A 39 3.10 9.88 -4.46
C SER A 39 1.95 10.42 -3.61
N LYS A 40 0.83 10.79 -4.25
CA LYS A 40 -0.41 10.93 -3.50
C LYS A 40 -0.74 9.61 -2.81
N PRO A 41 -1.32 9.64 -1.61
CA PRO A 41 -1.76 8.42 -0.93
C PRO A 41 -2.83 7.69 -1.75
N PHE A 42 -2.79 6.38 -1.71
CA PHE A 42 -3.81 5.50 -2.27
C PHE A 42 -3.99 4.30 -1.34
N PRO A 43 -5.16 3.63 -1.38
CA PRO A 43 -5.41 2.49 -0.50
C PRO A 43 -4.40 1.36 -0.72
N GLN A 44 -4.09 0.65 0.35
CA GLN A 44 -3.32 -0.60 0.29
C GLN A 44 -4.11 -1.68 -0.48
N TYR A 45 -3.59 -2.91 -0.53
CA TYR A 45 -4.25 -4.03 -1.18
C TYR A 45 -5.69 -4.21 -0.64
N PRO A 46 -6.72 -4.19 -1.51
CA PRO A 46 -8.09 -4.35 -1.07
C PRO A 46 -8.38 -5.80 -0.66
N TRP A 47 -9.13 -5.97 0.42
CA TRP A 47 -9.76 -7.24 0.74
C TRP A 47 -10.99 -7.42 -0.15
N THR A 48 -10.99 -8.46 -0.97
CA THR A 48 -12.02 -8.69 -1.98
C THR A 48 -12.86 -9.91 -1.68
N MET A 49 -14.10 -9.88 -2.09
CA MET A 49 -15.06 -10.98 -1.99
C MET A 49 -15.64 -11.30 -3.35
N ARG A 50 -16.00 -12.56 -3.57
CA ARG A 50 -16.70 -12.95 -4.80
C ARG A 50 -18.04 -12.22 -4.89
N SER A 51 -18.37 -11.72 -6.09
CA SER A 51 -19.65 -11.05 -6.35
C SER A 51 -20.87 -11.97 -6.10
N SER A 52 -20.72 -13.28 -6.31
CA SER A 52 -21.74 -14.31 -6.12
C SER A 52 -22.02 -14.69 -4.65
N LEU A 53 -21.26 -14.17 -3.67
CA LEU A 53 -21.58 -14.43 -2.27
C LEU A 53 -22.92 -13.80 -1.89
N ASN A 54 -23.63 -14.50 -0.97
CA ASN A 54 -24.88 -14.01 -0.41
C ASN A 54 -24.71 -12.56 0.11
N PRO A 55 -25.64 -11.63 -0.22
CA PRO A 55 -25.52 -10.22 0.16
C PRO A 55 -25.42 -10.00 1.67
N GLN A 56 -26.21 -10.74 2.47
CA GLN A 56 -26.17 -10.63 3.93
C GLN A 56 -24.81 -11.09 4.50
N LEU A 57 -24.23 -12.15 3.91
CA LEU A 57 -22.89 -12.61 4.31
C LEU A 57 -21.81 -11.57 3.96
N LYS A 58 -21.88 -10.95 2.78
CA LYS A 58 -20.99 -9.85 2.40
C LYS A 58 -21.04 -8.69 3.38
N GLN A 59 -22.26 -8.30 3.80
CA GLN A 59 -22.43 -7.23 4.79
C GLN A 59 -21.85 -7.61 6.14
N LYS A 60 -22.09 -8.84 6.62
CA LYS A 60 -21.53 -9.32 7.90
C LYS A 60 -19.99 -9.35 7.88
N ILE A 61 -19.39 -9.86 6.81
CA ILE A 61 -17.92 -9.88 6.64
C ILE A 61 -17.39 -8.45 6.66
N ARG A 62 -18.01 -7.53 5.89
CA ARG A 62 -17.59 -6.13 5.87
C ARG A 62 -17.68 -5.48 7.25
N ALA A 63 -18.79 -5.66 7.95
CA ALA A 63 -18.96 -5.13 9.29
C ALA A 63 -17.89 -5.66 10.25
N ALA A 64 -17.64 -6.97 10.23
CA ALA A 64 -16.62 -7.60 11.06
C ALA A 64 -15.22 -7.00 10.83
N PHE A 65 -14.84 -6.73 9.58
CA PHE A 65 -13.56 -6.07 9.28
C PHE A 65 -13.50 -4.63 9.82
N LEU A 66 -14.58 -3.86 9.64
CA LEU A 66 -14.65 -2.45 10.08
C LEU A 66 -14.65 -2.30 11.60
N GLU A 67 -15.08 -3.33 12.33
CA GLU A 67 -15.13 -3.37 13.80
C GLU A 67 -13.79 -3.83 14.42
N ILE A 68 -12.85 -4.33 13.63
CA ILE A 68 -11.54 -4.76 14.15
C ILE A 68 -10.78 -3.54 14.67
N ASN A 69 -10.55 -3.52 15.99
CA ASN A 69 -9.80 -2.49 16.69
C ASN A 69 -8.71 -3.08 17.60
N ASP A 70 -8.50 -4.39 17.59
CA ASP A 70 -7.49 -5.07 18.40
C ASP A 70 -6.08 -4.79 17.83
N PRO A 71 -5.20 -4.15 18.62
CA PRO A 71 -3.83 -3.87 18.19
C PRO A 71 -3.03 -5.13 17.86
N ALA A 72 -3.31 -6.27 18.48
CA ALA A 72 -2.63 -7.52 18.18
C ALA A 72 -2.92 -8.03 16.76
N ILE A 73 -4.15 -7.76 16.27
CA ILE A 73 -4.56 -8.08 14.90
C ILE A 73 -4.01 -7.03 13.91
N LEU A 74 -4.07 -5.75 14.25
CA LEU A 74 -3.75 -4.65 13.35
C LEU A 74 -2.23 -4.43 13.16
N LYS A 75 -1.43 -4.69 14.19
CA LYS A 75 0.02 -4.47 14.18
C LYS A 75 0.77 -5.17 13.02
N PRO A 76 0.48 -6.43 12.65
CA PRO A 76 1.11 -7.07 11.50
C PRO A 76 0.82 -6.35 10.16
N PHE A 77 -0.34 -5.70 10.04
CA PHE A 77 -0.73 -4.92 8.87
C PHE A 77 -0.20 -3.48 8.91
N LYS A 78 0.43 -3.04 10.01
CA LYS A 78 0.84 -1.65 10.26
C LYS A 78 -0.33 -0.68 10.05
N ALA A 79 -1.50 -1.08 10.50
CA ALA A 79 -2.76 -0.36 10.35
C ALA A 79 -3.34 0.02 11.72
N GLU A 80 -4.14 1.06 11.75
CA GLU A 80 -4.93 1.50 12.90
C GLU A 80 -6.36 0.98 12.82
N GLY A 81 -6.75 0.41 11.67
CA GLY A 81 -8.06 -0.15 11.40
C GLY A 81 -8.24 -0.50 9.94
N PHE A 82 -9.41 -1.03 9.60
CA PHE A 82 -9.83 -1.28 8.23
C PHE A 82 -10.87 -0.24 7.81
N GLY A 83 -10.72 0.30 6.61
CA GLY A 83 -11.63 1.31 6.06
C GLY A 83 -12.37 0.81 4.82
N SER A 84 -13.50 1.44 4.53
CA SER A 84 -14.19 1.22 3.25
C SER A 84 -13.42 1.87 2.12
N VAL A 85 -13.27 1.16 1.01
CA VAL A 85 -12.70 1.69 -0.22
C VAL A 85 -13.69 1.55 -1.37
N SER A 86 -13.56 2.42 -2.35
CA SER A 86 -14.27 2.39 -3.61
C SER A 86 -13.29 2.29 -4.78
N ASP A 87 -13.79 1.95 -5.94
CA ASP A 87 -12.98 1.88 -7.16
C ASP A 87 -12.26 3.20 -7.49
N LYS A 88 -12.91 4.35 -7.21
CA LYS A 88 -12.36 5.69 -7.43
C LYS A 88 -11.10 5.99 -6.59
N ASP A 89 -10.97 5.38 -5.44
CA ASP A 89 -9.82 5.60 -4.56
C ASP A 89 -8.50 5.11 -5.19
N TYR A 90 -8.61 4.27 -6.26
CA TYR A 90 -7.48 3.78 -7.05
C TYR A 90 -7.19 4.61 -8.31
N ASP A 91 -7.89 5.71 -8.54
CA ASP A 91 -7.67 6.56 -9.73
C ASP A 91 -6.25 7.16 -9.75
N VAL A 92 -5.63 7.33 -8.60
CA VAL A 92 -4.20 7.75 -8.53
C VAL A 92 -3.31 6.76 -9.27
N VAL A 93 -3.55 5.45 -9.09
CA VAL A 93 -2.79 4.38 -9.75
C VAL A 93 -3.12 4.33 -11.24
N ARG A 94 -4.40 4.48 -11.62
CA ARG A 94 -4.84 4.52 -13.03
C ARG A 94 -4.21 5.68 -13.78
N ASN A 95 -4.22 6.87 -13.16
CA ASN A 95 -3.62 8.07 -13.76
C ASN A 95 -2.12 7.89 -13.96
N LEU A 96 -1.42 7.29 -12.98
CA LEU A 96 0.00 6.99 -13.14
C LEU A 96 0.24 5.97 -14.27
N GLY A 97 -0.57 4.93 -14.34
CA GLY A 97 -0.50 3.94 -15.42
C GLY A 97 -0.72 4.56 -16.79
N SER A 98 -1.69 5.45 -16.92
CA SER A 98 -1.96 6.19 -18.16
C SER A 98 -0.78 7.07 -18.55
N LEU A 99 -0.17 7.78 -17.60
CA LEU A 99 1.01 8.63 -17.80
C LEU A 99 2.22 7.81 -18.29
N LEU A 100 2.39 6.60 -17.74
CA LEU A 100 3.45 5.66 -18.11
C LEU A 100 3.10 4.80 -19.33
N LYS A 101 1.90 5.00 -19.93
CA LYS A 101 1.38 4.21 -21.06
C LYS A 101 1.37 2.69 -20.76
N LEU A 102 1.05 2.32 -19.52
CA LEU A 102 0.93 0.92 -19.12
C LEU A 102 -0.42 0.34 -19.58
N ASP A 103 -0.36 -0.84 -20.17
CA ASP A 103 -1.55 -1.59 -20.55
C ASP A 103 -1.91 -2.56 -19.42
N PHE A 104 -2.89 -2.18 -18.58
CA PHE A 104 -3.34 -3.00 -17.45
C PHE A 104 -4.09 -4.27 -17.85
N SER A 105 -4.46 -4.45 -19.13
CA SER A 105 -5.08 -5.69 -19.60
C SER A 105 -4.09 -6.87 -19.67
N ARG A 106 -2.81 -6.59 -19.48
CA ARG A 106 -1.73 -7.58 -19.56
C ARG A 106 -1.28 -8.15 -18.21
N PHE A 107 -1.96 -7.76 -17.14
CA PHE A 107 -1.64 -8.21 -15.77
C PHE A 107 -2.74 -9.06 -15.15
#